data_664e97653d3e0b6087ef4e7989559342
#
_entry.id   664e97653d3e0b6087ef4e7989559342
#
_cell.length_a   1.000
_cell.length_b   1.000
_cell.length_c   1.000
_cell.angle_alpha   90.00
_cell.angle_beta   90.00
_cell.angle_gamma   90.00
#
_symmetry.space_group_name_H-M   'P 1'
#
loop_
_entity.id
_entity.type
_entity.pdbx_description
1 polymer ?
#
loop_
_entity_poly.entity_id
_entity_poly.type
_entity_poly.pdbx_seq_one_letter_code
_entity_poly.pdbx_strand_id
1 'polypeptide(L)'
;MSSRVILLGATGYTGGLVLDALLRRGLDPTVAGRDRAALTALAQRSGGLDHLVVDAVDPAPLRGHLDRGDVLVTTVGPFERFGHPVAQAAAEAGAHYVDSTGEVGFVRALRARHHERARERAR
;
A
#
# COMPACT_ATOMS: atom_id res chain seq x y z
N MET A 1 5.49 17.16 9.56
CA MET A 1 5.60 15.70 9.55
C MET A 1 5.89 15.21 8.14
N SER A 2 6.85 14.34 8.02
CA SER A 2 7.15 13.73 6.73
C SER A 2 6.15 12.61 6.42
N SER A 3 5.73 12.54 5.17
CA SER A 3 4.90 11.46 4.69
C SER A 3 5.76 10.23 4.40
N ARG A 4 5.20 9.05 4.64
CA ARG A 4 5.85 7.78 4.33
C ARG A 4 5.21 7.16 3.10
N VAL A 5 5.99 6.35 2.39
CA VAL A 5 5.47 5.46 1.35
C VAL A 5 5.43 4.05 1.93
N ILE A 6 4.27 3.42 1.88
CA ILE A 6 4.10 2.03 2.31
C ILE A 6 3.74 1.22 1.06
N LEU A 7 4.57 0.21 0.76
CA LEU A 7 4.39 -0.64 -0.41
C LEU A 7 3.89 -2.01 0.01
N LEU A 8 2.62 -2.27 -0.23
CA LEU A 8 1.98 -3.56 0.04
C LEU A 8 2.15 -4.48 -1.17
N GLY A 9 2.57 -5.71 -0.92
CA GLY A 9 2.88 -6.67 -1.96
C GLY A 9 4.32 -6.60 -2.45
N ALA A 10 5.21 -6.05 -1.65
CA ALA A 10 6.60 -5.80 -2.02
C ALA A 10 7.38 -7.06 -2.42
N THR A 11 7.00 -8.23 -1.90
CA THR A 11 7.68 -9.50 -2.20
C THR A 11 7.23 -10.15 -3.51
N GLY A 12 6.18 -9.63 -4.15
CA GLY A 12 5.70 -10.12 -5.43
C GLY A 12 6.50 -9.54 -6.60
N TYR A 13 6.23 -10.06 -7.81
CA TYR A 13 6.93 -9.61 -9.01
C TYR A 13 6.76 -8.11 -9.27
N THR A 14 5.52 -7.66 -9.38
CA THR A 14 5.22 -6.24 -9.62
C THR A 14 5.70 -5.36 -8.46
N GLY A 15 5.49 -5.84 -7.22
CA GLY A 15 5.95 -5.14 -6.03
C GLY A 15 7.46 -4.92 -6.04
N GLY A 16 8.22 -5.91 -6.47
CA GLY A 16 9.67 -5.80 -6.60
C GLY A 16 10.10 -4.74 -7.62
N LEU A 17 9.40 -4.65 -8.75
CA LEU A 17 9.67 -3.63 -9.76
C LEU A 17 9.38 -2.22 -9.23
N VAL A 18 8.28 -2.06 -8.50
CA VAL A 18 7.91 -0.79 -7.88
C VAL A 18 8.94 -0.40 -6.81
N LEU A 19 9.35 -1.36 -5.98
CA LEU A 19 10.37 -1.11 -4.97
C LEU A 19 11.66 -0.61 -5.59
N ASP A 20 12.14 -1.26 -6.64
CA ASP A 20 13.36 -0.85 -7.33
C ASP A 20 13.24 0.59 -7.85
N ALA A 21 12.09 0.95 -8.40
CA ALA A 21 11.85 2.30 -8.89
C ALA A 21 11.87 3.34 -7.76
N LEU A 22 11.27 3.02 -6.62
CA LEU A 22 11.25 3.90 -5.45
C LEU A 22 12.65 4.10 -4.89
N LEU A 23 13.42 3.03 -4.75
CA LEU A 23 14.79 3.10 -4.27
C LEU A 23 15.68 3.93 -5.18
N ARG A 24 15.54 3.79 -6.50
CA ARG A 24 16.30 4.57 -7.46
C ARG A 24 16.00 6.06 -7.37
N ARG A 25 14.84 6.43 -6.85
CA ARG A 25 14.44 7.83 -6.64
C ARG A 25 14.85 8.35 -5.26
N GLY A 26 15.60 7.58 -4.50
CA GLY A 26 16.08 7.99 -3.19
C GLY A 26 15.05 7.88 -2.08
N LEU A 27 13.96 7.12 -2.29
CA LEU A 27 12.94 6.91 -1.29
C LEU A 27 13.24 5.65 -0.46
N ASP A 28 12.84 5.66 0.80
CA ASP A 28 12.98 4.53 1.71
C ASP A 28 11.57 4.04 2.13
N PRO A 29 10.87 3.29 1.26
CA PRO A 29 9.52 2.85 1.59
C PRO A 29 9.52 1.81 2.72
N THR A 30 8.41 1.77 3.47
CA THR A 30 8.11 0.65 4.34
C THR A 30 7.54 -0.46 3.46
N VAL A 31 8.16 -1.64 3.50
CA VAL A 31 7.68 -2.78 2.71
C VAL A 31 6.69 -3.59 3.53
N ALA A 32 5.57 -3.97 2.92
CA ALA A 32 4.49 -4.66 3.60
C ALA A 32 4.02 -5.87 2.79
N GLY A 33 3.59 -6.89 3.49
CA GLY A 33 3.09 -8.13 2.92
C GLY A 33 2.81 -9.15 4.01
N ARG A 34 2.34 -10.33 3.62
CA ARG A 34 1.92 -11.34 4.58
C ARG A 34 3.02 -12.35 4.99
N ASP A 35 4.10 -12.45 4.24
CA ASP A 35 5.18 -13.40 4.54
C ASP A 35 6.32 -12.68 5.28
N ARG A 36 6.38 -12.89 6.59
CA ARG A 36 7.38 -12.24 7.45
C ARG A 36 8.80 -12.55 7.03
N ALA A 37 9.12 -13.81 6.71
CA ALA A 37 10.47 -14.20 6.36
C ALA A 37 10.92 -13.53 5.05
N ALA A 38 10.06 -13.53 4.04
CA ALA A 38 10.34 -12.89 2.76
C ALA A 38 10.50 -11.37 2.91
N LEU A 39 9.66 -10.75 3.72
CA LEU A 39 9.75 -9.30 3.98
C LEU A 39 11.03 -8.92 4.70
N THR A 40 11.40 -9.67 5.72
CA THR A 40 12.62 -9.42 6.49
C THR A 40 13.84 -9.50 5.58
N ALA A 41 13.91 -10.54 4.74
CA ALA A 41 15.01 -10.70 3.79
C ALA A 41 15.05 -9.55 2.77
N LEU A 42 13.89 -9.18 2.25
CA LEU A 42 13.78 -8.06 1.30
C LEU A 42 14.24 -6.74 1.93
N ALA A 43 13.78 -6.45 3.12
CA ALA A 43 14.12 -5.22 3.83
C ALA A 43 15.62 -5.13 4.09
N GLN A 44 16.25 -6.22 4.50
CA GLN A 44 17.68 -6.26 4.77
C GLN A 44 18.52 -6.03 3.51
N ARG A 45 18.20 -6.74 2.41
CA ARG A 45 18.98 -6.59 1.17
C ARG A 45 18.72 -5.27 0.44
N SER A 46 17.68 -4.54 0.85
CA SER A 46 17.33 -3.24 0.30
C SER A 46 17.83 -2.07 1.14
N GLY A 47 18.77 -2.31 2.05
CA GLY A 47 19.40 -1.26 2.85
C GLY A 47 18.81 -1.07 4.24
N GLY A 48 18.07 -2.05 4.76
CA GLY A 48 17.50 -1.97 6.11
C GLY A 48 16.19 -1.21 6.20
N LEU A 49 15.29 -1.45 5.25
CA LEU A 49 13.99 -0.81 5.24
C LEU A 49 13.10 -1.29 6.40
N ASP A 50 12.22 -0.43 6.85
CA ASP A 50 11.15 -0.84 7.76
C ASP A 50 10.20 -1.81 7.06
N HIS A 51 9.62 -2.73 7.80
CA HIS A 51 8.67 -3.69 7.23
C HIS A 51 7.48 -3.91 8.15
N LEU A 52 6.35 -4.27 7.55
CA LEU A 52 5.08 -4.47 8.24
C LEU A 52 4.40 -5.73 7.71
N VAL A 53 4.11 -6.69 8.60
CA VAL A 53 3.39 -7.89 8.21
C VAL A 53 1.90 -7.61 8.24
N VAL A 54 1.24 -7.69 7.10
CA VAL A 54 -0.18 -7.43 6.97
C VAL A 54 -0.74 -8.20 5.77
N ASP A 55 -1.98 -8.67 5.89
CA ASP A 55 -2.71 -9.34 4.81
C ASP A 55 -3.71 -8.36 4.20
N ALA A 56 -3.79 -8.34 2.87
CA ALA A 56 -4.71 -7.46 2.16
C ALA A 56 -6.18 -7.76 2.46
N VAL A 57 -6.52 -8.99 2.88
CA VAL A 57 -7.89 -9.36 3.24
C VAL A 57 -8.27 -8.92 4.66
N ASP A 58 -7.29 -8.59 5.49
CA ASP A 58 -7.51 -8.05 6.82
C ASP A 58 -6.58 -6.86 7.05
N PRO A 59 -6.96 -5.66 6.59
CA PRO A 59 -6.10 -4.50 6.66
C PRO A 59 -6.13 -3.77 8.00
N ALA A 60 -6.79 -4.29 9.02
CA ALA A 60 -6.88 -3.61 10.32
C ALA A 60 -5.50 -3.23 10.89
N PRO A 61 -4.48 -4.12 10.88
CA PRO A 61 -3.14 -3.70 11.31
C PRO A 61 -2.54 -2.59 10.46
N LEU A 62 -2.79 -2.62 9.15
CA LEU A 62 -2.33 -1.57 8.24
C LEU A 62 -2.95 -0.23 8.60
N ARG A 63 -4.26 -0.22 8.90
CA ARG A 63 -4.98 1.00 9.28
C ARG A 63 -4.33 1.66 10.50
N GLY A 64 -3.88 0.87 11.46
CA GLY A 64 -3.22 1.37 12.67
C GLY A 64 -1.84 1.98 12.42
N HIS A 65 -1.22 1.67 11.28
CA HIS A 65 0.09 2.19 10.91
C HIS A 65 0.05 3.31 9.88
N LEU A 66 -1.13 3.66 9.37
CA LEU A 66 -1.28 4.74 8.39
C LEU A 66 -1.54 6.07 9.06
N ASP A 67 -0.80 7.07 8.67
CA ASP A 67 -0.99 8.45 9.10
C ASP A 67 -1.54 9.29 7.94
N ARG A 68 -2.19 10.38 8.28
CA ARG A 68 -2.67 11.33 7.29
C ARG A 68 -1.52 11.81 6.42
N GLY A 69 -1.72 11.77 5.12
CA GLY A 69 -0.70 12.21 4.16
C GLY A 69 0.28 11.12 3.73
N ASP A 70 0.26 9.95 4.36
CA ASP A 70 1.06 8.82 3.88
C ASP A 70 0.59 8.38 2.49
N VAL A 71 1.46 7.72 1.74
CA VAL A 71 1.13 7.15 0.43
C VAL A 71 1.15 5.63 0.53
N LEU A 72 0.00 5.02 0.34
CA LEU A 72 -0.13 3.57 0.33
C LEU A 72 -0.17 3.09 -1.12
N VAL A 73 0.84 2.33 -1.50
CA VAL A 73 0.93 1.71 -2.82
C VAL A 73 0.67 0.22 -2.67
N THR A 74 -0.28 -0.32 -3.42
CA THR A 74 -0.54 -1.76 -3.41
C THR A 74 -0.44 -2.36 -4.80
N THR A 75 0.22 -3.52 -4.87
CA THR A 75 0.35 -4.31 -6.08
C THR A 75 -0.34 -5.68 -5.92
N VAL A 76 -1.14 -5.86 -4.86
CA VAL A 76 -1.81 -7.12 -4.55
C VAL A 76 -3.10 -7.25 -5.37
N GLY A 77 -3.04 -8.02 -6.43
CA GLY A 77 -4.19 -8.34 -7.29
C GLY A 77 -4.69 -9.76 -7.07
N PRO A 78 -5.86 -10.11 -7.56
CA PRO A 78 -6.82 -9.22 -8.26
C PRO A 78 -7.41 -8.15 -7.34
N PHE A 79 -7.45 -6.92 -7.82
CA PHE A 79 -7.89 -5.79 -7.01
C PHE A 79 -9.37 -5.82 -6.69
N GLU A 80 -10.18 -6.42 -7.55
CA GLU A 80 -11.60 -6.65 -7.28
C GLU A 80 -11.78 -7.39 -5.95
N ARG A 81 -10.88 -8.30 -5.62
CA ARG A 81 -10.93 -9.09 -4.40
C ARG A 81 -10.16 -8.47 -3.25
N PHE A 82 -8.96 -7.93 -3.50
CA PHE A 82 -8.03 -7.51 -2.44
C PHE A 82 -7.87 -6.00 -2.33
N GLY A 83 -8.38 -5.24 -3.28
CA GLY A 83 -8.16 -3.79 -3.30
C GLY A 83 -9.07 -2.99 -2.38
N HIS A 84 -10.35 -3.37 -2.26
CA HIS A 84 -11.32 -2.59 -1.50
C HIS A 84 -10.98 -2.42 -0.02
N PRO A 85 -10.63 -3.48 0.73
CA PRO A 85 -10.27 -3.31 2.14
C PRO A 85 -9.07 -2.40 2.33
N VAL A 86 -8.08 -2.50 1.45
CA VAL A 86 -6.86 -1.68 1.50
C VAL A 86 -7.17 -0.22 1.17
N ALA A 87 -7.98 0.02 0.13
CA ALA A 87 -8.40 1.37 -0.25
C ALA A 87 -9.23 2.02 0.85
N GLN A 88 -10.10 1.25 1.52
CA GLN A 88 -10.88 1.75 2.64
C GLN A 88 -9.96 2.18 3.80
N ALA A 89 -8.97 1.39 4.12
CA ALA A 89 -8.01 1.72 5.17
C ALA A 89 -7.29 3.04 4.87
N ALA A 90 -6.85 3.23 3.63
CA ALA A 90 -6.19 4.46 3.21
C ALA A 90 -7.14 5.67 3.30
N ALA A 91 -8.37 5.51 2.80
CA ALA A 91 -9.36 6.59 2.83
C ALA A 91 -9.69 7.01 4.27
N GLU A 92 -9.88 6.07 5.16
CA GLU A 92 -10.18 6.35 6.56
C GLU A 92 -9.03 7.03 7.30
N ALA A 93 -7.79 6.73 6.91
CA ALA A 93 -6.61 7.34 7.51
C ALA A 93 -6.28 8.73 6.96
N GLY A 94 -6.90 9.12 5.84
CA GLY A 94 -6.51 10.34 5.14
C GLY A 94 -5.21 10.17 4.36
N ALA A 95 -4.85 8.93 4.03
CA ALA A 95 -3.67 8.60 3.23
C ALA A 95 -4.02 8.56 1.74
N HIS A 96 -3.01 8.72 0.92
CA HIS A 96 -3.16 8.57 -0.53
C HIS A 96 -3.12 7.09 -0.90
N TYR A 97 -3.88 6.70 -1.90
CA TYR A 97 -3.96 5.32 -2.38
C TYR A 97 -3.53 5.25 -3.85
N VAL A 98 -2.61 4.36 -4.15
CA VAL A 98 -2.11 4.10 -5.50
C VAL A 98 -2.07 2.59 -5.72
N ASP A 99 -2.54 2.12 -6.88
CA ASP A 99 -2.43 0.70 -7.24
C ASP A 99 -2.01 0.53 -8.70
N SER A 100 -1.75 -0.72 -9.07
CA SER A 100 -1.32 -1.09 -10.42
C SER A 100 -2.44 -1.75 -11.23
N THR A 101 -3.70 -1.49 -10.89
CA THR A 101 -4.82 -2.18 -11.52
C THR A 101 -5.06 -1.77 -12.96
N GLY A 102 -5.49 -2.77 -13.77
CA GLY A 102 -6.14 -2.52 -15.06
C GLY A 102 -7.60 -2.97 -15.05
N GLU A 103 -8.16 -3.25 -13.86
CA GLU A 103 -9.51 -3.81 -13.71
C GLU A 103 -10.56 -2.70 -13.69
N VAL A 104 -11.24 -2.48 -14.81
CA VAL A 104 -12.20 -1.37 -14.98
C VAL A 104 -13.33 -1.41 -13.94
N GLY A 105 -13.88 -2.58 -13.67
CA GLY A 105 -14.94 -2.74 -12.66
C GLY A 105 -14.50 -2.33 -11.27
N PHE A 106 -13.28 -2.69 -10.90
CA PHE A 106 -12.69 -2.29 -9.63
C PHE A 106 -12.52 -0.77 -9.55
N VAL A 107 -11.99 -0.13 -10.57
CA VAL A 107 -11.77 1.32 -10.59
C VAL A 107 -13.09 2.08 -10.41
N ARG A 108 -14.14 1.66 -11.09
CA ARG A 108 -15.46 2.28 -10.95
C ARG A 108 -16.02 2.14 -9.55
N ALA A 109 -15.94 0.93 -8.97
CA ALA A 109 -16.45 0.68 -7.63
C ALA A 109 -15.63 1.43 -6.57
N LEU A 110 -14.33 1.50 -6.75
CA LEU A 110 -13.43 2.23 -5.86
C LEU A 110 -13.81 3.70 -5.79
N ARG A 111 -14.01 4.32 -6.96
CA ARG A 111 -14.39 5.72 -7.05
C ARG A 111 -15.74 5.99 -6.38
N ALA A 112 -16.72 5.11 -6.61
CA ALA A 112 -18.04 5.26 -6.04
C ALA A 112 -18.06 5.10 -4.52
N ARG A 113 -17.26 4.16 -3.99
CA ARG A 113 -17.30 3.80 -2.57
C ARG A 113 -16.41 4.67 -1.68
N HIS A 114 -15.24 5.10 -2.18
CA HIS A 114 -14.19 5.62 -1.31
C HIS A 114 -13.71 7.03 -1.65
N HIS A 115 -14.01 7.55 -2.83
CA HIS A 115 -13.46 8.83 -3.28
C HIS A 115 -13.84 10.00 -2.36
N GLU A 116 -15.11 10.14 -2.03
CA GLU A 116 -15.58 11.24 -1.18
C GLU A 116 -15.00 11.16 0.23
N ARG A 117 -14.94 9.96 0.80
CA ARG A 117 -14.34 9.76 2.12
C ARG A 117 -12.87 10.14 2.11
N ALA A 118 -12.13 9.75 1.08
CA ALA A 118 -10.72 10.10 0.94
C ALA A 118 -10.53 11.62 0.85
N ARG A 119 -11.36 12.30 0.09
CA ARG A 119 -11.31 13.77 -0.01
C ARG A 119 -11.54 14.44 1.33
N GLU A 120 -12.54 14.00 2.07
CA GLU A 120 -12.85 14.56 3.38
C GLU A 120 -11.73 14.37 4.38
N ARG A 121 -11.14 13.17 4.42
CA ARG A 121 -10.06 12.83 5.36
C ARG A 121 -8.75 13.54 5.03
N ALA A 122 -8.50 13.82 3.75
CA ALA A 122 -7.29 14.50 3.32
C ALA A 122 -7.30 16.00 3.63
N ARG A 123 -8.49 16.56 3.85
CA ARG A 123 -8.64 17.95 4.26
C ARG A 123 -8.28 18.09 5.75
#